data_9490e6ec76463c9689c11a2b8b7c7b20
#
_entry.id   9490e6ec76463c9689c11a2b8b7c7b20
#
_cell.length_a   1.000
_cell.length_b   1.000
_cell.length_c   1.000
_cell.angle_alpha   90.00
_cell.angle_beta   90.00
_cell.angle_gamma   90.00
#
_symmetry.space_group_name_H-M   'P 1'
#
loop_
_entity.id
_entity.type
_entity.pdbx_description
1 polymer ?
#
loop_
_entity_poly.entity_id
_entity_poly.type
_entity_poly.pdbx_seq_one_letter_code
_entity_poly.pdbx_strand_id
1 'polypeptide(L)'
;MLTPRENYLRFLRNEDYEWTPTSLDQLPFRPCLVPDNICRGFVTQQRPYTGKFGGKDIFGCDWVFEDLVGGAIETGNLFEDIEDLEKYVVFPDLDSWDWAGCAEENREYLTTDKLITSTIFTGFFERLISFIGFEASAIALVDEDQQPYVH
;
A
#
# COMPACT_ATOMS: atom_id res chain seq x y z
N MET A 1 -29.38 12.86 -13.96
CA MET A 1 -27.92 12.75 -14.26
C MET A 1 -27.27 12.18 -13.03
N LEU A 2 -26.57 11.07 -13.19
CA LEU A 2 -25.85 10.42 -12.09
C LEU A 2 -24.66 11.26 -11.66
N THR A 3 -24.22 11.13 -10.41
CA THR A 3 -22.91 11.62 -9.99
C THR A 3 -21.81 10.73 -10.56
N PRO A 4 -20.57 11.21 -10.71
CA PRO A 4 -19.45 10.39 -11.16
C PRO A 4 -19.29 9.09 -10.34
N ARG A 5 -19.48 9.18 -9.02
CA ARG A 5 -19.46 8.02 -8.12
C ARG A 5 -20.56 7.01 -8.41
N GLU A 6 -21.81 7.47 -8.52
CA GLU A 6 -22.96 6.61 -8.80
C GLU A 6 -22.82 5.93 -10.17
N ASN A 7 -22.43 6.70 -11.19
CA ASN A 7 -22.23 6.18 -12.53
C ASN A 7 -21.12 5.11 -12.55
N TYR A 8 -20.01 5.36 -11.86
CA TYR A 8 -18.90 4.41 -11.76
C TYR A 8 -19.30 3.14 -11.02
N LEU A 9 -20.02 3.26 -9.90
CA LEU A 9 -20.49 2.11 -9.13
C LEU A 9 -21.47 1.24 -9.93
N ARG A 10 -22.35 1.85 -10.72
CA ARG A 10 -23.24 1.12 -11.63
C ARG A 10 -22.47 0.37 -12.70
N PHE A 11 -21.48 1.02 -13.31
CA PHE A 11 -20.58 0.37 -14.27
C PHE A 11 -19.90 -0.87 -13.68
N LEU A 12 -19.34 -0.76 -12.45
CA LEU A 12 -18.68 -1.88 -11.78
C LEU A 12 -19.64 -3.03 -11.43
N ARG A 13 -20.94 -2.73 -11.24
CA ARG A 13 -21.97 -3.73 -10.93
C ARG A 13 -22.67 -4.30 -12.14
N ASN A 14 -22.25 -3.91 -13.35
CA ASN A 14 -22.97 -4.22 -14.61
C ASN A 14 -24.44 -3.76 -14.61
N GLU A 15 -24.73 -2.66 -13.97
CA GLU A 15 -26.03 -1.97 -14.01
C GLU A 15 -26.04 -0.93 -15.14
N ASP A 16 -27.21 -0.35 -15.44
CA ASP A 16 -27.32 0.73 -16.42
C ASP A 16 -26.57 1.97 -15.94
N TYR A 17 -25.65 2.48 -16.74
CA TYR A 17 -24.86 3.69 -16.50
C TYR A 17 -25.00 4.69 -17.64
N GLU A 18 -24.75 5.98 -17.37
CA GLU A 18 -24.98 7.04 -18.36
C GLU A 18 -23.78 7.28 -19.30
N TRP A 19 -22.53 7.04 -18.80
CA TRP A 19 -21.29 7.15 -19.60
C TRP A 19 -20.26 6.15 -19.13
N THR A 20 -19.35 5.76 -20.03
CA THR A 20 -18.21 4.90 -19.66
C THR A 20 -17.27 5.67 -18.73
N PRO A 21 -17.08 5.19 -17.47
CA PRO A 21 -16.22 5.89 -16.52
C PRO A 21 -14.76 5.93 -16.96
N THR A 22 -14.09 7.00 -16.56
CA THR A 22 -12.68 7.25 -16.85
C THR A 22 -11.92 7.56 -15.54
N SER A 23 -10.62 7.78 -15.66
CA SER A 23 -9.82 8.26 -14.53
C SER A 23 -10.24 9.63 -13.99
N LEU A 24 -10.99 10.42 -14.77
CA LEU A 24 -11.53 11.71 -14.35
C LEU A 24 -12.71 11.58 -13.37
N ASP A 25 -13.37 10.42 -13.37
CA ASP A 25 -14.48 10.09 -12.49
C ASP A 25 -14.01 9.51 -11.14
N GLN A 26 -12.70 9.34 -10.99
CA GLN A 26 -12.04 8.83 -9.78
C GLN A 26 -11.22 9.93 -9.11
N LEU A 27 -11.03 9.75 -7.82
CA LEU A 27 -10.06 10.52 -7.04
C LEU A 27 -9.22 9.55 -6.20
N PRO A 28 -7.91 9.43 -6.48
CA PRO A 28 -7.06 8.57 -5.70
C PRO A 28 -6.87 9.16 -4.30
N PHE A 29 -7.24 8.40 -3.28
CA PHE A 29 -7.05 8.73 -1.89
C PHE A 29 -5.77 8.06 -1.36
N ARG A 30 -4.88 8.85 -0.82
CA ARG A 30 -3.60 8.39 -0.29
C ARG A 30 -3.39 8.98 1.10
N PRO A 31 -3.99 8.39 2.14
CA PRO A 31 -3.78 8.87 3.49
C PRO A 31 -2.30 8.76 3.85
N CYS A 32 -1.75 9.82 4.42
CA CYS A 32 -0.42 9.78 4.98
C CYS A 32 -0.51 9.98 6.49
N LEU A 33 -0.38 8.91 7.23
CA LEU A 33 -0.36 8.89 8.68
C LEU A 33 1.06 8.75 9.21
N VAL A 34 1.85 7.93 8.54
CA VAL A 34 3.26 7.72 8.82
C VAL A 34 4.02 7.83 7.52
N PRO A 35 5.09 8.63 7.44
CA PRO A 35 5.93 8.71 6.27
C PRO A 35 6.49 7.33 5.94
N ASP A 36 6.16 6.82 4.77
CA ASP A 36 6.76 5.60 4.24
C ASP A 36 7.73 5.98 3.12
N ASN A 37 9.00 5.88 3.41
CA ASN A 37 10.08 6.21 2.49
C ASN A 37 10.28 5.15 1.39
N ILE A 38 9.52 4.07 1.42
CA ILE A 38 9.59 2.97 0.47
C ILE A 38 8.45 3.03 -0.52
N CYS A 39 7.23 3.29 -0.04
CA CYS A 39 6.04 3.35 -0.87
C CYS A 39 6.01 4.65 -1.66
N ARG A 40 6.34 4.54 -2.91
CA ARG A 40 6.38 5.62 -3.89
C ARG A 40 5.13 6.48 -3.84
N GLY A 41 5.25 7.70 -3.31
CA GLY A 41 4.19 8.69 -3.33
C GLY A 41 3.16 8.60 -2.19
N PHE A 42 3.39 7.80 -1.16
CA PHE A 42 2.51 7.74 0.01
C PHE A 42 2.82 8.76 1.09
N VAL A 43 3.71 9.70 0.85
CA VAL A 43 4.17 10.60 1.91
C VAL A 43 3.14 11.65 2.27
N THR A 44 2.50 12.24 1.33
CA THR A 44 1.22 12.96 1.40
C THR A 44 0.69 13.13 -0.01
N GLN A 45 -0.60 13.36 -0.18
CA GLN A 45 -1.14 13.68 -1.50
C GLN A 45 -0.66 15.00 -2.04
N GLN A 46 -0.42 15.95 -1.12
CA GLN A 46 -0.09 17.32 -1.44
C GLN A 46 1.42 17.59 -1.44
N ARG A 47 2.20 16.66 -0.91
CA ARG A 47 3.66 16.76 -0.79
C ARG A 47 4.30 15.50 -1.32
N PRO A 48 4.48 15.39 -2.63
CA PRO A 48 5.19 14.26 -3.20
C PRO A 48 6.57 14.15 -2.57
N TYR A 49 6.97 12.94 -2.25
CA TYR A 49 8.30 12.70 -1.72
C TYR A 49 9.35 13.15 -2.76
N THR A 50 10.22 14.06 -2.37
CA THR A 50 11.24 14.64 -3.24
C THR A 50 12.64 14.10 -2.96
N GLY A 51 12.80 13.28 -1.92
CA GLY A 51 14.07 12.65 -1.56
C GLY A 51 14.30 11.32 -2.26
N LYS A 52 15.44 10.70 -1.99
CA LYS A 52 15.70 9.32 -2.37
C LYS A 52 14.96 8.39 -1.41
N PHE A 53 14.21 7.46 -1.99
CA PHE A 53 13.57 6.39 -1.22
C PHE A 53 14.65 5.42 -0.72
N GLY A 54 14.54 4.96 0.51
CA GLY A 54 15.47 4.02 1.10
C GLY A 54 15.56 4.13 2.62
N GLY A 55 16.33 3.26 3.24
CA GLY A 55 16.47 3.12 4.68
C GLY A 55 15.52 2.06 5.24
N LYS A 56 15.28 2.09 6.56
CA LYS A 56 14.34 1.15 7.18
C LYS A 56 12.89 1.58 6.98
N ASP A 57 12.05 0.60 6.62
CA ASP A 57 10.61 0.79 6.60
C ASP A 57 9.98 0.61 7.99
N ILE A 58 8.65 0.75 8.07
CA ILE A 58 7.90 0.62 9.33
C ILE A 58 7.94 -0.80 9.93
N PHE A 59 8.32 -1.81 9.16
CA PHE A 59 8.47 -3.20 9.61
C PHE A 59 9.92 -3.57 9.91
N GLY A 60 10.87 -2.63 9.67
CA GLY A 60 12.29 -2.83 9.93
C GLY A 60 13.11 -3.39 8.77
N CYS A 61 12.50 -3.62 7.61
CA CYS A 61 13.24 -4.03 6.41
C CYS A 61 14.13 -2.90 5.91
N ASP A 62 15.33 -3.26 5.47
CA ASP A 62 16.29 -2.33 4.88
C ASP A 62 16.11 -2.22 3.36
N TRP A 63 16.07 -0.99 2.87
CA TRP A 63 15.87 -0.68 1.47
C TRP A 63 16.95 0.27 0.96
N VAL A 64 17.33 0.10 -0.29
CA VAL A 64 18.24 1.02 -0.97
C VAL A 64 17.58 1.53 -2.26
N PHE A 65 17.77 2.80 -2.55
CA PHE A 65 17.32 3.36 -3.82
C PHE A 65 18.28 2.99 -4.94
N GLU A 66 17.76 2.31 -5.96
CA GLU A 66 18.53 1.90 -7.14
C GLU A 66 18.16 2.78 -8.33
N ASP A 67 19.12 3.59 -8.78
CA ASP A 67 18.91 4.56 -9.86
C ASP A 67 18.50 3.90 -11.19
N LEU A 68 19.01 2.70 -11.49
CA LEU A 68 18.66 1.95 -12.71
C LEU A 68 17.22 1.46 -12.71
N VAL A 69 16.72 1.08 -11.54
CA VAL A 69 15.34 0.62 -11.36
C VAL A 69 14.39 1.80 -11.17
N GLY A 70 14.92 2.93 -10.73
CA GLY A 70 14.14 4.12 -10.40
C GLY A 70 13.25 3.92 -9.17
N GLY A 71 13.67 3.10 -8.22
CA GLY A 71 12.93 2.78 -7.02
C GLY A 71 13.78 2.17 -5.92
N ALA A 72 13.18 1.98 -4.75
CA ALA A 72 13.81 1.26 -3.67
C ALA A 72 13.68 -0.25 -3.88
N ILE A 73 14.74 -0.97 -3.54
CA ILE A 73 14.79 -2.43 -3.50
C ILE A 73 15.24 -2.85 -2.10
N GLU A 74 14.76 -3.99 -1.65
CA GLU A 74 15.19 -4.61 -0.40
C GLU A 74 16.67 -5.01 -0.46
N THR A 75 17.39 -4.88 0.66
CA THR A 75 18.83 -5.18 0.74
C THR A 75 19.16 -6.43 1.52
N GLY A 76 18.23 -7.31 1.69
CA GLY A 76 18.41 -8.58 2.39
C GLY A 76 17.13 -8.99 3.10
N ASN A 77 17.17 -10.17 3.69
CA ASN A 77 16.04 -10.70 4.43
C ASN A 77 15.99 -10.10 5.84
N LEU A 78 14.78 -9.84 6.35
CA LEU A 78 14.60 -9.46 7.74
C LEU A 78 14.85 -10.67 8.66
N PHE A 79 14.48 -11.86 8.20
CA PHE A 79 14.75 -13.16 8.84
C PHE A 79 14.80 -14.26 7.78
N GLU A 80 15.23 -15.47 8.16
CA GLU A 80 15.47 -16.56 7.20
C GLU A 80 14.29 -17.55 7.10
N ASP A 81 13.61 -17.80 8.23
CA ASP A 81 12.56 -18.81 8.34
C ASP A 81 11.21 -18.15 8.61
N ILE A 82 10.17 -18.51 7.81
CA ILE A 82 8.83 -17.92 7.96
C ILE A 82 8.21 -18.21 9.34
N GLU A 83 8.62 -19.27 10.03
CA GLU A 83 8.18 -19.58 11.38
C GLU A 83 8.63 -18.52 12.40
N ASP A 84 9.66 -17.76 12.08
CA ASP A 84 10.16 -16.66 12.90
C ASP A 84 9.43 -15.32 12.69
N LEU A 85 8.40 -15.28 11.83
CA LEU A 85 7.68 -14.06 11.49
C LEU A 85 7.24 -13.26 12.72
N GLU A 86 6.55 -13.91 13.65
CA GLU A 86 6.05 -13.24 14.87
C GLU A 86 7.17 -12.70 15.78
N LYS A 87 8.36 -13.24 15.66
CA LYS A 87 9.53 -12.83 16.46
C LYS A 87 10.21 -11.57 15.92
N TYR A 88 10.21 -11.40 14.60
CA TYR A 88 10.98 -10.33 13.95
C TYR A 88 10.08 -9.20 13.39
N VAL A 89 8.86 -9.51 12.98
CA VAL A 89 7.96 -8.49 12.44
C VAL A 89 7.19 -7.81 13.55
N VAL A 90 7.43 -6.51 13.70
CA VAL A 90 6.68 -5.67 14.62
C VAL A 90 5.66 -4.87 13.82
N PHE A 91 4.39 -5.24 13.96
CA PHE A 91 3.32 -4.45 13.34
C PHE A 91 3.15 -3.12 14.05
N PRO A 92 2.93 -2.03 13.30
CA PRO A 92 2.72 -0.72 13.90
C PRO A 92 1.42 -0.70 14.71
N ASP A 93 1.46 0.02 15.84
CA ASP A 93 0.25 0.30 16.64
C ASP A 93 -0.62 1.33 15.92
N LEU A 94 -1.64 0.84 15.21
CA LEU A 94 -2.54 1.67 14.41
C LEU A 94 -3.40 2.59 15.27
N ASP A 95 -3.67 2.24 16.53
CA ASP A 95 -4.48 3.05 17.43
C ASP A 95 -3.73 4.31 17.89
N SER A 96 -2.40 4.30 17.81
CA SER A 96 -1.55 5.45 18.12
C SER A 96 -1.52 6.50 17.01
N TRP A 97 -2.06 6.23 15.84
CA TRP A 97 -1.99 7.11 14.68
C TRP A 97 -3.06 8.20 14.71
N ASP A 98 -2.73 9.39 14.20
CA ASP A 98 -3.66 10.53 14.12
C ASP A 98 -4.64 10.39 12.94
N TRP A 99 -5.60 9.49 13.09
CA TRP A 99 -6.66 9.27 12.10
C TRP A 99 -7.54 10.52 11.91
N ALA A 100 -7.75 11.28 12.98
CA ALA A 100 -8.57 12.49 12.94
C ALA A 100 -7.89 13.60 12.12
N GLY A 101 -6.59 13.83 12.35
CA GLY A 101 -5.80 14.77 11.56
C GLY A 101 -5.70 14.35 10.10
N CYS A 102 -5.52 13.05 9.84
CA CYS A 102 -5.52 12.51 8.47
C CYS A 102 -6.87 12.75 7.76
N ALA A 103 -7.99 12.53 8.44
CA ALA A 103 -9.31 12.78 7.87
C ALA A 103 -9.54 14.27 7.57
N GLU A 104 -9.06 15.15 8.45
CA GLU A 104 -9.15 16.60 8.23
C GLU A 104 -8.31 17.06 7.03
N GLU A 105 -7.06 16.62 6.93
CA GLU A 105 -6.19 16.93 5.78
C GLU A 105 -6.76 16.44 4.44
N ASN A 106 -7.52 15.35 4.48
CA ASN A 106 -8.12 14.74 3.30
C ASN A 106 -9.61 15.05 3.12
N ARG A 107 -10.14 16.05 3.83
CA ARG A 107 -11.57 16.41 3.80
C ARG A 107 -12.09 16.63 2.37
N GLU A 108 -11.33 17.31 1.53
CA GLU A 108 -11.69 17.55 0.13
C GLU A 108 -11.94 16.26 -0.64
N TYR A 109 -11.10 15.25 -0.42
CA TYR A 109 -11.25 13.94 -1.04
C TYR A 109 -12.43 13.16 -0.49
N LEU A 110 -12.66 13.23 0.82
CA LEU A 110 -13.75 12.50 1.47
C LEU A 110 -15.12 13.06 1.13
N THR A 111 -15.22 14.33 0.72
CA THR A 111 -16.46 15.00 0.38
C THR A 111 -16.74 15.08 -1.12
N THR A 112 -15.88 14.53 -1.97
CA THR A 112 -16.06 14.53 -3.42
C THR A 112 -17.25 13.68 -3.87
N ASP A 113 -17.84 14.04 -4.99
CA ASP A 113 -18.85 13.24 -5.70
C ASP A 113 -18.25 12.19 -6.65
N LYS A 114 -16.91 12.12 -6.73
CA LYS A 114 -16.16 11.13 -7.50
C LYS A 114 -15.98 9.82 -6.72
N LEU A 115 -15.67 8.74 -7.43
CA LEU A 115 -15.26 7.50 -6.78
C LEU A 115 -13.90 7.69 -6.12
N ILE A 116 -13.84 7.43 -4.83
CA ILE A 116 -12.56 7.40 -4.11
C ILE A 116 -11.94 6.03 -4.30
N THR A 117 -10.69 6.01 -4.75
CA THR A 117 -9.90 4.80 -4.90
C THR A 117 -8.69 4.85 -3.99
N SER A 118 -8.46 3.77 -3.26
CA SER A 118 -7.24 3.59 -2.47
C SER A 118 -6.38 2.52 -3.12
N THR A 119 -5.08 2.75 -3.16
CA THR A 119 -4.12 1.79 -3.69
C THR A 119 -3.24 1.31 -2.56
N ILE A 120 -3.21 0.00 -2.36
CA ILE A 120 -2.18 -0.65 -1.55
C ILE A 120 -1.05 -0.96 -2.52
N PHE A 121 0.05 -0.21 -2.42
CA PHE A 121 1.12 -0.27 -3.41
C PHE A 121 1.99 -1.52 -3.25
N THR A 122 2.29 -1.88 -2.01
CA THR A 122 2.98 -3.12 -1.68
C THR A 122 1.95 -4.15 -1.27
N GLY A 123 1.68 -5.12 -2.14
CA GLY A 123 0.75 -6.21 -1.85
C GLY A 123 1.28 -7.19 -0.81
N PHE A 124 0.46 -8.12 -0.36
CA PHE A 124 0.85 -9.10 0.66
C PHE A 124 2.07 -9.93 0.24
N PHE A 125 2.12 -10.39 -1.00
CA PHE A 125 3.24 -11.18 -1.51
C PHE A 125 4.53 -10.36 -1.60
N GLU A 126 4.45 -9.13 -2.09
CA GLU A 126 5.62 -8.23 -2.14
C GLU A 126 6.13 -7.89 -0.73
N ARG A 127 5.22 -7.78 0.25
CA ARG A 127 5.61 -7.59 1.63
C ARG A 127 6.31 -8.83 2.19
N LEU A 128 5.82 -10.01 1.88
CA LEU A 128 6.47 -11.27 2.26
C LEU A 128 7.87 -11.36 1.65
N ILE A 129 8.01 -11.01 0.37
CA ILE A 129 9.32 -10.93 -0.30
C ILE A 129 10.28 -10.02 0.47
N SER A 130 9.81 -8.87 0.94
CA SER A 130 10.67 -7.94 1.70
C SER A 130 11.10 -8.48 3.07
N PHE A 131 10.44 -9.50 3.59
CA PHE A 131 10.79 -10.16 4.84
C PHE A 131 11.82 -11.28 4.65
N ILE A 132 11.57 -12.19 3.70
CA ILE A 132 12.31 -13.46 3.57
C ILE A 132 12.87 -13.72 2.16
N GLY A 133 12.71 -12.76 1.25
CA GLY A 133 13.14 -12.90 -0.14
C GLY A 133 12.15 -13.66 -1.01
N PHE A 134 12.34 -13.59 -2.33
CA PHE A 134 11.39 -14.10 -3.31
C PHE A 134 11.24 -15.63 -3.26
N GLU A 135 12.35 -16.37 -3.21
CA GLU A 135 12.34 -17.84 -3.27
C GLU A 135 11.63 -18.42 -2.04
N ALA A 136 12.02 -17.99 -0.84
CA ALA A 136 11.39 -18.45 0.39
C ALA A 136 9.90 -18.08 0.45
N SER A 137 9.54 -16.86 -0.01
CA SER A 137 8.14 -16.42 -0.08
C SER A 137 7.31 -17.28 -1.02
N ALA A 138 7.85 -17.64 -2.17
CA ALA A 138 7.14 -18.52 -3.12
C ALA A 138 6.95 -19.94 -2.56
N ILE A 139 7.95 -20.46 -1.85
CA ILE A 139 7.85 -21.77 -1.18
C ILE A 139 6.79 -21.71 -0.09
N ALA A 140 6.82 -20.70 0.78
CA ALA A 140 5.89 -20.57 1.90
C ALA A 140 4.41 -20.53 1.47
N LEU A 141 4.11 -20.06 0.25
CA LEU A 141 2.74 -20.04 -0.27
C LEU A 141 2.23 -21.41 -0.72
N VAL A 142 3.10 -22.36 -1.04
CA VAL A 142 2.72 -23.66 -1.59
C VAL A 142 3.05 -24.83 -0.66
N ASP A 143 3.89 -24.62 0.32
CA ASP A 143 4.28 -25.61 1.33
C ASP A 143 3.19 -25.68 2.40
N GLU A 144 2.56 -26.85 2.55
CA GLU A 144 1.45 -27.05 3.50
C GLU A 144 1.88 -26.79 4.97
N ASP A 145 3.13 -27.04 5.30
CA ASP A 145 3.66 -26.82 6.65
C ASP A 145 3.89 -25.32 6.94
N GLN A 146 4.11 -24.51 5.92
CA GLN A 146 4.39 -23.08 6.03
C GLN A 146 3.17 -22.19 5.80
N GLN A 147 2.12 -22.70 5.15
CA GLN A 147 0.88 -21.95 4.89
C GLN A 147 0.25 -21.27 6.12
N PRO A 148 0.28 -21.84 7.33
CA PRO A 148 -0.30 -21.17 8.50
C PRO A 148 0.33 -19.82 8.85
N TYR A 149 1.55 -19.54 8.38
CA TYR A 149 2.27 -18.28 8.65
C TYR A 149 2.02 -17.20 7.59
N VAL A 150 1.39 -17.54 6.45
CA VAL A 150 1.14 -16.61 5.33
C VAL A 150 -0.33 -16.35 5.06
N HIS A 151 -1.22 -16.94 5.85
CA HIS A 151 -2.68 -16.77 5.83
C HIS A 151 -3.15 -16.21 7.16
#